data_0290f9ec7c963f855d0a73a455565559
#
_entry.id   0290f9ec7c963f855d0a73a455565559
#
_cell.length_a   1.000
_cell.length_b   1.000
_cell.length_c   1.000
_cell.angle_alpha   90.00
_cell.angle_beta   90.00
_cell.angle_gamma   90.00
#
_symmetry.space_group_name_H-M   'P 1'
#
loop_
_entity.id
_entity.type
_entity.pdbx_description
1 polymer ?
#
loop_
_entity_poly.entity_id
_entity_poly.type
_entity_poly.pdbx_seq_one_letter_code
_entity_poly.pdbx_strand_id
1 'polypeptide(L)'
;ALKMGISDSAFSIFYILHDLGDGCLQKDICYEAFANKQTVNSSIRKLEREGYLYLKQGRGRDKHIFLTETGRQFVERYIVPVVQKENAAFTALQPEEQEELLRLTKIYIESLKEKLNEL
;
A
#
# COMPACT_ATOMS: atom_id res chain seq x y z
N ALA A 1 -2.90 12.59 3.44
CA ALA A 1 -1.47 12.66 3.12
C ALA A 1 -0.89 14.06 3.36
N LEU A 2 -1.62 15.10 3.07
CA LEU A 2 -1.17 16.48 3.29
C LEU A 2 -0.83 16.77 4.75
N LYS A 3 -1.62 16.23 5.68
CA LYS A 3 -1.40 16.41 7.12
C LYS A 3 -0.15 15.71 7.62
N MET A 4 0.37 14.75 6.86
CA MET A 4 1.54 13.96 7.23
C MET A 4 2.82 14.50 6.61
N GLY A 5 2.71 15.46 5.71
CA GLY A 5 3.86 16.03 5.00
C GLY A 5 4.46 15.12 3.95
N ILE A 6 3.68 14.14 3.45
CA ILE A 6 4.10 13.24 2.38
C ILE A 6 3.11 13.29 1.22
N SER A 7 3.54 12.81 0.05
CA SER A 7 2.70 12.74 -1.12
C SER A 7 1.67 11.62 -0.98
N ASP A 8 0.60 11.68 -1.80
CA ASP A 8 -0.41 10.61 -1.86
C ASP A 8 0.21 9.28 -2.29
N SER A 9 1.17 9.33 -3.21
CA SER A 9 1.89 8.14 -3.66
C SER A 9 2.68 7.50 -2.52
N ALA A 10 3.38 8.31 -1.71
CA ALA A 10 4.12 7.80 -0.55
C ALA A 10 3.19 7.19 0.48
N PHE A 11 2.05 7.84 0.77
CA PHE A 11 1.05 7.30 1.69
C PHE A 11 0.56 5.93 1.22
N SER A 12 0.24 5.81 -0.07
CA SER A 12 -0.22 4.56 -0.66
C SER A 12 0.82 3.45 -0.51
N ILE A 13 2.10 3.76 -0.71
CA ILE A 13 3.17 2.78 -0.57
C ILE A 13 3.24 2.26 0.88
N PHE A 14 3.22 3.15 1.86
CA PHE A 14 3.24 2.74 3.26
C PHE A 14 2.01 1.90 3.62
N TYR A 15 0.85 2.31 3.14
CA TYR A 15 -0.39 1.58 3.38
C TYR A 15 -0.34 0.17 2.80
N ILE A 16 0.08 0.04 1.54
CA ILE A 16 0.19 -1.26 0.86
C ILE A 16 1.26 -2.13 1.54
N LEU A 17 2.40 -1.54 1.90
CA LEU A 17 3.47 -2.24 2.59
C LEU A 17 3.00 -2.78 3.93
N HIS A 18 2.23 -1.98 4.67
CA HIS A 18 1.64 -2.42 5.93
C HIS A 18 0.68 -3.61 5.71
N ASP A 19 -0.14 -3.54 4.67
CA ASP A 19 -1.12 -4.58 4.35
C ASP A 19 -0.45 -5.88 3.89
N LEU A 20 0.51 -5.80 2.98
CA LEU A 20 1.21 -6.97 2.45
C LEU A 20 2.24 -7.54 3.42
N GLY A 21 2.79 -6.71 4.29
CA GLY A 21 3.80 -7.09 5.26
C GLY A 21 5.19 -6.62 4.88
N ASP A 22 5.99 -6.37 5.93
CA ASP A 22 7.37 -5.93 5.80
C ASP A 22 8.18 -7.01 5.07
N GLY A 23 8.94 -6.62 4.07
CA GLY A 23 9.69 -7.54 3.23
C GLY A 23 8.95 -8.02 1.99
N CYS A 24 7.79 -7.45 1.68
CA CYS A 24 7.07 -7.80 0.46
C CYS A 24 7.85 -7.39 -0.78
N LEU A 25 7.46 -7.95 -1.92
CA LEU A 25 8.13 -7.65 -3.19
C LEU A 25 7.66 -6.31 -3.75
N GLN A 26 8.59 -5.57 -4.35
CA GLN A 26 8.28 -4.31 -5.00
C GLN A 26 7.22 -4.47 -6.08
N LYS A 27 7.28 -5.57 -6.84
CA LYS A 27 6.28 -5.84 -7.89
C LYS A 27 4.88 -6.00 -7.32
N ASP A 28 4.74 -6.52 -6.11
CA ASP A 28 3.45 -6.67 -5.47
C ASP A 28 2.88 -5.32 -5.03
N ILE A 29 3.74 -4.41 -4.58
CA ILE A 29 3.32 -3.03 -4.30
C ILE A 29 2.84 -2.36 -5.58
N CYS A 30 3.57 -2.52 -6.68
CA CYS A 30 3.18 -1.96 -7.98
C CYS A 30 1.83 -2.53 -8.45
N TYR A 31 1.60 -3.80 -8.23
CA TYR A 31 0.33 -4.45 -8.61
C TYR A 31 -0.85 -3.88 -7.80
N GLU A 32 -0.68 -3.69 -6.50
CA GLU A 32 -1.74 -3.20 -5.62
C GLU A 32 -2.02 -1.70 -5.80
N ALA A 33 -1.03 -0.92 -6.21
CA ALA A 33 -1.18 0.52 -6.38
C ALA A 33 -1.96 0.85 -7.65
N PHE A 34 -2.83 1.88 -7.56
CA PHE A 34 -3.51 2.43 -8.73
C PHE A 34 -2.70 3.57 -9.37
N ALA A 35 -1.39 3.42 -9.39
CA ALA A 35 -0.49 4.35 -10.04
C ALA A 35 0.37 3.57 -11.04
N ASN A 36 0.95 4.26 -12.01
CA ASN A 36 1.82 3.56 -12.94
C ASN A 36 3.11 3.12 -12.25
N LYS A 37 3.73 2.09 -12.82
CA LYS A 37 4.93 1.47 -12.27
C LYS A 37 6.06 2.49 -12.05
N GLN A 38 6.21 3.42 -12.98
CA GLN A 38 7.26 4.42 -12.93
C GLN A 38 7.09 5.36 -11.73
N THR A 39 5.87 5.80 -11.47
CA THR A 39 5.53 6.64 -10.33
C THR A 39 5.80 5.91 -9.01
N VAL A 40 5.39 4.65 -8.92
CA VAL A 40 5.61 3.83 -7.73
C VAL A 40 7.10 3.65 -7.48
N ASN A 41 7.86 3.29 -8.51
CA ASN A 41 9.31 3.10 -8.40
C ASN A 41 10.02 4.38 -7.96
N SER A 42 9.63 5.53 -8.52
CA SER A 42 10.20 6.82 -8.14
C SER A 42 9.92 7.15 -6.68
N SER A 43 8.70 6.89 -6.22
CA SER A 43 8.31 7.14 -4.83
C SER A 43 9.05 6.22 -3.87
N ILE A 44 9.25 4.95 -4.22
CA ILE A 44 10.00 4.00 -3.40
C ILE A 44 11.45 4.48 -3.27
N ARG A 45 12.08 4.90 -4.37
CA ARG A 45 13.46 5.41 -4.33
C ARG A 45 13.57 6.66 -3.47
N LYS A 46 12.60 7.55 -3.55
CA LYS A 46 12.58 8.76 -2.72
C LYS A 46 12.48 8.40 -1.25
N LEU A 47 11.58 7.48 -0.88
CA LEU A 47 11.42 7.03 0.49
C LEU A 47 12.67 6.32 1.02
N GLU A 48 13.37 5.58 0.15
CA GLU A 48 14.65 4.98 0.50
C GLU A 48 15.69 6.05 0.81
N ARG A 49 15.82 7.07 -0.05
CA ARG A 49 16.75 8.17 0.16
C ARG A 49 16.45 8.96 1.44
N GLU A 50 15.18 9.08 1.78
CA GLU A 50 14.74 9.80 2.97
C GLU A 50 14.84 8.96 4.24
N GLY A 51 15.25 7.70 4.13
CA GLY A 51 15.53 6.85 5.27
C GLY A 51 14.34 6.07 5.83
N TYR A 52 13.24 6.00 5.09
CA TYR A 52 12.05 5.25 5.54
C TYR A 52 12.07 3.79 5.14
N LEU A 53 12.73 3.47 4.03
CA LEU A 53 12.74 2.12 3.45
C LEU A 53 14.17 1.70 3.15
N TYR A 54 14.38 0.38 3.11
CA TYR A 54 15.57 -0.20 2.49
C TYR A 54 15.15 -1.41 1.66
N LEU A 55 15.96 -1.70 0.64
CA LEU A 55 15.66 -2.75 -0.32
C LEU A 55 16.70 -3.85 -0.19
N LYS A 56 16.24 -5.11 -0.33
CA LYS A 56 17.13 -6.27 -0.42
C LYS A 56 16.88 -7.00 -1.71
N GLN A 57 17.96 -7.45 -2.35
CA GLN A 57 17.89 -8.24 -3.56
C GLN A 57 17.23 -9.58 -3.28
N GLY A 58 16.25 -9.94 -4.11
CA GLY A 58 15.65 -11.25 -4.12
C GLY A 58 16.16 -12.08 -5.29
N ARG A 59 15.31 -12.94 -5.82
CA ARG A 59 15.63 -13.77 -6.98
C ARG A 59 15.56 -12.94 -8.26
N GLY A 60 16.57 -13.08 -9.12
CA GLY A 60 16.60 -12.36 -10.39
C GLY A 60 16.53 -10.86 -10.19
N ARG A 61 15.50 -10.24 -10.72
CA ARG A 61 15.29 -8.79 -10.59
C ARG A 61 14.38 -8.39 -9.44
N ASP A 62 13.93 -9.36 -8.65
CA ASP A 62 13.04 -9.10 -7.53
C ASP A 62 13.76 -8.32 -6.44
N LYS A 63 13.02 -7.40 -5.84
CA LYS A 63 13.50 -6.63 -4.69
C LYS A 63 12.46 -6.69 -3.58
N HIS A 64 12.95 -6.96 -2.37
CA HIS A 64 12.12 -6.94 -1.17
C HIS A 64 12.21 -5.56 -0.53
N ILE A 65 11.07 -5.05 -0.09
CA ILE A 65 10.97 -3.73 0.51
C ILE A 65 10.79 -3.89 2.02
N PHE A 66 11.67 -3.25 2.78
CA PHE A 66 11.65 -3.30 4.24
C PHE A 66 11.53 -1.90 4.81
N LEU A 67 10.85 -1.79 5.94
CA LEU A 67 10.81 -0.54 6.72
C LEU A 67 12.07 -0.44 7.55
N THR A 68 12.67 0.75 7.57
CA THR A 68 13.68 1.10 8.59
C THR A 68 12.97 1.35 9.91
N GLU A 69 13.73 1.59 10.99
CA GLU A 69 13.12 1.97 12.26
C GLU A 69 12.30 3.26 12.12
N THR A 70 12.84 4.24 11.40
CA THR A 70 12.11 5.48 11.11
C THR A 70 10.83 5.20 10.33
N GLY A 71 10.89 4.29 9.35
CA GLY A 71 9.73 3.89 8.58
C GLY A 71 8.67 3.21 9.45
N ARG A 72 9.08 2.33 10.35
CA ARG A 72 8.16 1.66 11.28
C ARG A 72 7.45 2.66 12.18
N GLN A 73 8.20 3.63 12.72
CA GLN A 73 7.62 4.68 13.56
C GLN A 73 6.59 5.51 12.78
N PHE A 74 6.90 5.81 11.52
CA PHE A 74 5.99 6.53 10.66
C PHE A 74 4.69 5.75 10.42
N VAL A 75 4.81 4.47 10.12
CA VAL A 75 3.64 3.59 9.90
C VAL A 75 2.78 3.51 11.15
N GLU A 76 3.39 3.30 12.31
CA GLU A 76 2.64 3.21 13.58
C GLU A 76 1.91 4.51 13.91
N ARG A 77 2.53 5.64 13.61
CA ARG A 77 1.95 6.94 13.95
C ARG A 77 0.85 7.37 12.98
N TYR A 78 1.02 7.10 11.68
CA TYR A 78 0.15 7.69 10.66
C TYR A 78 -0.67 6.67 9.87
N ILE A 79 -0.19 5.46 9.69
CA ILE A 79 -0.87 4.46 8.87
C ILE A 79 -1.78 3.57 9.73
N VAL A 80 -1.26 3.04 10.82
CA VAL A 80 -2.02 2.15 11.70
C VAL A 80 -3.32 2.81 12.20
N PRO A 81 -3.33 4.09 12.63
CA PRO A 81 -4.58 4.71 13.02
C PRO A 81 -5.63 4.78 11.91
N VAL A 82 -5.20 4.99 10.66
CA VAL A 82 -6.12 4.99 9.50
C VAL A 82 -6.70 3.60 9.31
N VAL A 83 -5.87 2.55 9.35
CA VAL A 83 -6.33 1.17 9.21
C VAL A 83 -7.32 0.81 10.33
N GLN A 84 -7.03 1.22 11.56
CA GLN A 84 -7.93 0.99 12.69
C GLN A 84 -9.29 1.65 12.49
N LYS A 85 -9.31 2.88 11.97
CA LYS A 85 -10.56 3.60 11.69
C LYS A 85 -11.35 2.93 10.55
N GLU A 86 -10.65 2.48 9.52
CA GLU A 86 -11.28 1.74 8.43
C GLU A 86 -11.90 0.44 8.92
N ASN A 87 -11.18 -0.30 9.76
CA ASN A 87 -11.70 -1.54 10.32
C ASN A 87 -12.89 -1.29 11.23
N ALA A 88 -12.85 -0.24 12.03
CA ALA A 88 -13.97 0.14 12.89
C ALA A 88 -15.21 0.48 12.07
N ALA A 89 -15.02 1.23 10.97
CA ALA A 89 -16.12 1.57 10.06
C ALA A 89 -16.70 0.32 9.40
N PHE A 90 -15.82 -0.60 8.98
CA PHE A 90 -16.25 -1.85 8.36
C PHE A 90 -17.05 -2.71 9.34
N THR A 91 -16.60 -2.84 10.59
CA THR A 91 -17.29 -3.64 11.61
C THR A 91 -18.59 -3.01 12.10
N ALA A 92 -18.88 -1.76 11.72
CA ALA A 92 -20.21 -1.17 11.95
C ALA A 92 -21.28 -1.79 11.07
N LEU A 93 -20.89 -2.44 9.99
CA LEU A 93 -21.81 -3.21 9.14
C LEU A 93 -22.15 -4.54 9.79
N GLN A 94 -23.33 -5.07 9.47
CA GLN A 94 -23.70 -6.42 9.89
C GLN A 94 -22.82 -7.46 9.17
N PRO A 95 -22.63 -8.67 9.72
CA PRO A 95 -21.77 -9.67 9.08
C PRO A 95 -22.13 -9.96 7.62
N GLU A 96 -23.41 -10.04 7.29
CA GLU A 96 -23.87 -10.29 5.92
C GLU A 96 -23.53 -9.13 5.00
N GLU A 97 -23.62 -7.90 5.52
CA GLU A 97 -23.26 -6.69 4.78
C GLU A 97 -21.76 -6.62 4.55
N GLN A 98 -20.96 -7.03 5.53
CA GLN A 98 -19.50 -7.09 5.40
C GLN A 98 -19.11 -8.05 4.27
N GLU A 99 -19.69 -9.24 4.23
CA GLU A 99 -19.43 -10.21 3.17
C GLU A 99 -19.81 -9.69 1.80
N GLU A 100 -20.97 -9.03 1.71
CA GLU A 100 -21.45 -8.48 0.44
C GLU A 100 -20.56 -7.33 -0.04
N LEU A 101 -20.14 -6.45 0.87
CA LEU A 101 -19.25 -5.36 0.54
C LEU A 101 -17.91 -5.89 0.02
N LEU A 102 -17.33 -6.90 0.68
CA LEU A 102 -16.07 -7.51 0.24
C LEU A 102 -16.23 -8.15 -1.14
N ARG A 103 -17.33 -8.86 -1.37
CA ARG A 103 -17.59 -9.51 -2.65
C ARG A 103 -17.69 -8.48 -3.77
N LEU A 104 -18.48 -7.45 -3.58
CA LEU A 104 -18.69 -6.41 -4.58
C LEU A 104 -17.42 -5.60 -4.81
N THR A 105 -16.71 -5.26 -3.75
CA THR A 105 -15.45 -4.50 -3.84
C THR A 105 -14.42 -5.28 -4.65
N LYS A 106 -14.28 -6.57 -4.41
CA LYS A 106 -13.35 -7.42 -5.14
C LYS A 106 -13.67 -7.44 -6.63
N ILE A 107 -14.93 -7.64 -6.99
CA ILE A 107 -15.39 -7.63 -8.38
C ILE A 107 -15.08 -6.28 -9.03
N TYR A 108 -15.43 -5.20 -8.33
CA TYR A 108 -15.22 -3.85 -8.85
C TYR A 108 -13.74 -3.55 -9.08
N ILE A 109 -12.88 -3.88 -8.11
CA ILE A 109 -11.45 -3.60 -8.20
C ILE A 109 -10.82 -4.41 -9.33
N GLU A 110 -11.14 -5.69 -9.45
CA GLU A 110 -10.61 -6.54 -10.52
C GLU A 110 -11.03 -6.01 -11.89
N SER A 111 -12.28 -5.59 -12.03
CA SER A 111 -12.78 -5.01 -13.27
C SER A 111 -12.09 -3.68 -13.58
N LEU A 112 -11.90 -2.84 -12.57
CA LEU A 112 -11.24 -1.55 -12.73
C LEU A 112 -9.80 -1.71 -13.18
N LYS A 113 -9.05 -2.62 -12.56
CA LYS A 113 -7.65 -2.89 -12.95
C LYS A 113 -7.56 -3.39 -14.39
N GLU A 114 -8.47 -4.29 -14.77
CA GLU A 114 -8.54 -4.80 -16.13
C GLU A 114 -8.80 -3.69 -17.14
N LYS A 115 -9.77 -2.82 -16.85
CA LYS A 115 -10.09 -1.69 -17.72
C LYS A 115 -8.94 -0.69 -17.81
N LEU A 116 -8.28 -0.41 -16.72
CA LEU A 116 -7.14 0.51 -16.70
C LEU A 116 -5.97 -0.05 -17.52
N ASN A 117 -5.78 -1.36 -17.53
CA ASN A 117 -4.73 -1.99 -18.34
C ASN A 117 -4.98 -1.89 -19.84
N GLU A 118 -6.20 -1.59 -20.25
CA GLU A 118 -6.56 -1.38 -21.65
C GLU A 118 -6.15 0.00 -22.19
N LEU A 119 -5.73 0.89 -21.32
CA LEU A 119 -5.35 2.27 -21.72
C LEU A 119 -3.96 2.30 -22.43
#